data_b5be6f95c660d4da620b25371c949ff5
#
_entry.id   b5be6f95c660d4da620b25371c949ff5
#
_cell.length_a   1.000
_cell.length_b   1.000
_cell.length_c   1.000
_cell.angle_alpha   90.00
_cell.angle_beta   90.00
_cell.angle_gamma   90.00
#
_symmetry.space_group_name_H-M   'P 1'
#
loop_
_entity.id
_entity.type
_entity.pdbx_description
1 polymer ?
#
loop_
_entity_poly.entity_id
_entity_poly.type
_entity_poly.pdbx_seq_one_letter_code
_entity_poly.pdbx_strand_id
1 'polypeptide(L)'
;NFKQSSGDQNLNYNNNYRYYRYAETLLNAAELSLRTGGSGTGEAKTWLNEVRTRAGLAGLANVTVDDVLTERRLEFVGEGKRYFDLVRAEGISGAASNKATTALVPDEYGYRTNSWTAKKKYIPIAQGELDSDPALVQNAYK
;
A
#
# COMPACT_ATOMS: atom_id res chain seq x y z
N ASN A 1 9.25 21.18 7.77
CA ASN A 1 10.04 22.26 7.16
C ASN A 1 10.79 21.68 5.96
N PHE A 2 10.32 22.00 4.77
CA PHE A 2 11.02 21.67 3.53
C PHE A 2 12.18 22.64 3.36
N LYS A 3 13.39 22.11 3.21
CA LYS A 3 14.57 22.92 2.88
C LYS A 3 14.89 22.70 1.40
N GLN A 4 14.78 23.75 0.62
CA GLN A 4 15.20 23.76 -0.78
C GLN A 4 16.72 23.96 -0.87
N SER A 5 17.41 23.21 -1.73
CA SER A 5 18.81 23.49 -2.01
C SER A 5 18.96 24.74 -2.90
N SER A 6 20.06 25.44 -2.75
CA SER A 6 20.32 26.75 -3.41
C SER A 6 20.57 26.67 -4.93
N GLY A 7 20.33 25.56 -5.60
CA GLY A 7 20.75 25.38 -6.99
C GLY A 7 19.68 24.99 -8.00
N ASP A 8 18.51 24.55 -7.57
CA ASP A 8 17.48 24.09 -8.50
C ASP A 8 16.08 24.31 -7.92
N GLN A 9 15.25 25.07 -8.62
CA GLN A 9 13.91 25.41 -8.14
C GLN A 9 12.91 24.24 -8.27
N ASN A 10 13.26 23.19 -8.99
CA ASN A 10 12.39 22.08 -9.29
C ASN A 10 12.91 20.78 -8.65
N LEU A 11 12.33 20.38 -7.53
CA LEU A 11 12.48 19.05 -6.93
C LEU A 11 13.79 18.72 -6.19
N ASN A 12 14.73 19.64 -6.05
CA ASN A 12 15.97 19.40 -5.34
C ASN A 12 15.86 19.79 -3.85
N TYR A 13 15.17 18.97 -3.07
CA TYR A 13 15.01 19.17 -1.64
C TYR A 13 16.09 18.42 -0.85
N ASN A 14 16.67 19.08 0.13
CA ASN A 14 17.65 18.50 1.05
C ASN A 14 17.03 17.58 2.12
N ASN A 15 15.78 17.19 1.94
CA ASN A 15 15.08 16.32 2.87
C ASN A 15 15.24 14.86 2.44
N ASN A 16 15.63 14.01 3.38
CA ASN A 16 15.65 12.59 3.14
C ASN A 16 14.23 12.06 2.92
N TYR A 17 14.00 11.42 1.78
CA TYR A 17 12.80 10.64 1.56
C TYR A 17 12.92 9.32 2.32
N ARG A 18 12.01 9.06 3.26
CA ARG A 18 11.97 7.81 4.01
C ARG A 18 11.22 6.76 3.20
N TYR A 19 11.96 5.91 2.53
CA TYR A 19 11.39 4.87 1.70
C TYR A 19 10.77 3.73 2.51
N TYR A 20 11.37 3.41 3.66
CA TYR A 20 10.94 2.35 4.56
C TYR A 20 11.15 2.78 6.01
N ARG A 21 10.28 2.36 6.91
CA ARG A 21 10.38 2.69 8.33
C ARG A 21 9.84 1.56 9.22
N TYR A 22 10.22 1.57 10.49
CA TYR A 22 9.94 0.49 11.42
C TYR A 22 8.45 0.15 11.55
N ALA A 23 7.55 1.12 11.51
CA ALA A 23 6.11 0.88 11.49
C ALA A 23 5.68 -0.06 10.33
N GLU A 24 6.34 0.02 9.18
CA GLU A 24 6.06 -0.88 8.05
C GLU A 24 6.52 -2.31 8.35
N THR A 25 7.66 -2.48 9.02
CA THR A 25 8.11 -3.80 9.49
C THR A 25 7.08 -4.44 10.41
N LEU A 26 6.60 -3.69 11.41
CA LEU A 26 5.62 -4.17 12.38
C LEU A 26 4.29 -4.56 11.70
N LEU A 27 3.77 -3.70 10.83
CA LEU A 27 2.50 -3.98 10.15
C LEU A 27 2.62 -5.09 9.10
N ASN A 28 3.78 -5.24 8.44
CA ASN A 28 4.05 -6.39 7.57
C ASN A 28 4.12 -7.70 8.36
N ALA A 29 4.78 -7.71 9.51
CA ALA A 29 4.85 -8.87 10.40
C ALA A 29 3.45 -9.25 10.91
N ALA A 30 2.65 -8.28 11.33
CA ALA A 30 1.28 -8.51 11.79
C ALA A 30 0.41 -9.12 10.67
N GLU A 31 0.47 -8.57 9.46
CA GLU A 31 -0.28 -9.09 8.33
C GLU A 31 0.16 -10.50 7.95
N LEU A 32 1.47 -10.74 7.86
CA LEU A 32 2.01 -12.06 7.52
C LEU A 32 1.58 -13.11 8.55
N SER A 33 1.71 -12.81 9.84
CA SER A 33 1.28 -13.70 10.92
C SER A 33 -0.20 -14.10 10.76
N LEU A 34 -1.09 -13.14 10.56
CA LEU A 34 -2.52 -13.40 10.38
C LEU A 34 -2.83 -14.23 9.13
N ARG A 35 -2.13 -13.97 8.03
CA ARG A 35 -2.34 -14.71 6.76
C ARG A 35 -1.80 -16.12 6.81
N THR A 36 -0.85 -16.43 7.68
CA THR A 36 -0.29 -17.78 7.89
C THR A 36 -0.95 -18.55 9.01
N GLY A 37 -2.09 -18.09 9.51
CA GLY A 37 -2.89 -18.77 10.54
C GLY A 37 -2.59 -18.34 11.98
N GLY A 38 -1.82 -17.25 12.16
CA GLY A 38 -1.58 -16.66 13.48
C GLY A 38 -2.85 -16.07 14.09
N SER A 39 -2.88 -16.02 15.43
CA SER A 39 -4.02 -15.49 16.18
C SER A 39 -4.05 -13.95 16.17
N GLY A 40 -5.23 -13.38 15.96
CA GLY A 40 -5.47 -11.94 16.12
C GLY A 40 -5.32 -11.42 17.55
N THR A 41 -5.21 -12.30 18.56
CA THR A 41 -4.92 -11.96 19.96
C THR A 41 -3.45 -12.18 20.32
N GLY A 42 -2.64 -12.72 19.43
CA GLY A 42 -1.21 -13.03 19.59
C GLY A 42 -0.27 -11.89 19.20
N GLU A 43 0.84 -12.26 18.59
CA GLU A 43 1.92 -11.30 18.20
C GLU A 43 1.44 -10.23 17.21
N ALA A 44 0.55 -10.58 16.28
CA ALA A 44 -0.03 -9.62 15.34
C ALA A 44 -0.69 -8.44 16.07
N LYS A 45 -1.40 -8.72 17.19
CA LYS A 45 -1.97 -7.67 18.04
C LYS A 45 -0.89 -6.81 18.68
N THR A 46 0.18 -7.40 19.16
CA THR A 46 1.28 -6.67 19.79
C THR A 46 1.90 -5.68 18.81
N TRP A 47 2.27 -6.14 17.63
CA TRP A 47 2.90 -5.30 16.60
C TRP A 47 1.99 -4.17 16.10
N LEU A 48 0.72 -4.47 15.83
CA LEU A 48 -0.23 -3.44 15.41
C LEU A 48 -0.47 -2.41 16.51
N ASN A 49 -0.64 -2.85 17.75
CA ASN A 49 -0.89 -1.96 18.88
C ASN A 49 0.32 -1.09 19.25
N GLU A 50 1.53 -1.52 18.95
CA GLU A 50 2.73 -0.69 19.10
C GLU A 50 2.63 0.54 18.20
N VAL A 51 2.23 0.37 16.94
CA VAL A 51 2.01 1.49 16.01
C VAL A 51 0.90 2.41 16.51
N ARG A 52 -0.24 1.84 16.93
CA ARG A 52 -1.38 2.60 17.45
C ARG A 52 -1.04 3.40 18.70
N THR A 53 -0.36 2.78 19.64
CA THR A 53 0.05 3.43 20.91
C THR A 53 0.98 4.62 20.64
N ARG A 54 1.94 4.46 19.72
CA ARG A 54 2.80 5.55 19.29
C ARG A 54 1.99 6.73 18.69
N ALA A 55 0.90 6.44 17.99
CA ALA A 55 -0.01 7.43 17.44
C ALA A 55 -1.01 8.01 18.46
N GLY A 56 -0.96 7.58 19.73
CA GLY A 56 -1.88 8.01 20.78
C GLY A 56 -3.26 7.35 20.71
N LEU A 57 -3.40 6.24 19.97
CA LEU A 57 -4.66 5.51 19.84
C LEU A 57 -4.74 4.33 20.81
N ALA A 58 -5.96 4.01 21.24
CA ALA A 58 -6.19 2.81 22.03
C ALA A 58 -5.88 1.54 21.23
N GLY A 59 -5.28 0.55 21.90
CA GLY A 59 -5.02 -0.76 21.31
C GLY A 59 -6.30 -1.54 21.04
N LEU A 60 -6.25 -2.44 20.06
CA LEU A 60 -7.33 -3.38 19.75
C LEU A 60 -7.16 -4.67 20.58
N ALA A 61 -8.26 -5.23 21.03
CA ALA A 61 -8.26 -6.48 21.80
C ALA A 61 -8.01 -7.71 20.91
N ASN A 62 -8.52 -7.68 19.69
CA ASN A 62 -8.33 -8.66 18.64
C ASN A 62 -8.06 -7.94 17.31
N VAL A 63 -7.21 -8.51 16.47
CA VAL A 63 -6.73 -7.90 15.23
C VAL A 63 -6.96 -8.82 14.05
N THR A 64 -7.49 -8.25 13.00
CA THR A 64 -7.72 -8.92 11.71
C THR A 64 -6.80 -8.34 10.61
N VAL A 65 -6.72 -9.00 9.47
CA VAL A 65 -6.02 -8.45 8.30
C VAL A 65 -6.60 -7.11 7.87
N ASP A 66 -7.92 -6.93 8.01
CA ASP A 66 -8.59 -5.66 7.68
C ASP A 66 -8.18 -4.53 8.62
N ASP A 67 -7.97 -4.83 9.90
CA ASP A 67 -7.45 -3.85 10.86
C ASP A 67 -6.03 -3.44 10.50
N VAL A 68 -5.18 -4.39 10.10
CA VAL A 68 -3.81 -4.08 9.64
C VAL A 68 -3.83 -3.21 8.39
N LEU A 69 -4.66 -3.52 7.40
CA LEU A 69 -4.76 -2.71 6.18
C LEU A 69 -5.34 -1.32 6.45
N THR A 70 -6.22 -1.20 7.44
CA THR A 70 -6.76 0.08 7.90
C THR A 70 -5.68 0.90 8.60
N GLU A 71 -4.92 0.30 9.50
CA GLU A 71 -3.81 0.97 10.18
C GLU A 71 -2.73 1.42 9.18
N ARG A 72 -2.37 0.57 8.20
CA ARG A 72 -1.45 0.94 7.11
C ARG A 72 -1.95 2.14 6.31
N ARG A 73 -3.26 2.21 6.04
CA ARG A 73 -3.88 3.35 5.36
C ARG A 73 -3.68 4.65 6.14
N LEU A 74 -3.83 4.62 7.45
CA LEU A 74 -3.71 5.80 8.32
C LEU A 74 -2.25 6.17 8.55
N GLU A 75 -1.41 5.19 8.83
CA GLU A 75 0.00 5.37 9.17
C GLU A 75 0.85 5.86 7.99
N PHE A 76 0.52 5.43 6.77
CA PHE A 76 1.31 5.73 5.55
C PHE A 76 0.62 6.73 4.61
N VAL A 77 -0.21 7.61 5.14
CA VAL A 77 -0.83 8.68 4.33
C VAL A 77 0.27 9.52 3.67
N GLY A 78 0.19 9.65 2.33
CA GLY A 78 1.17 10.40 1.55
C GLY A 78 2.48 9.68 1.23
N GLU A 79 2.68 8.43 1.70
CA GLU A 79 3.90 7.65 1.46
C GLU A 79 3.83 6.71 0.23
N GLY A 80 2.79 6.83 -0.59
CA GLY A 80 2.65 6.06 -1.83
C GLY A 80 2.34 4.56 -1.65
N LYS A 81 2.05 4.09 -0.44
CA LYS A 81 1.87 2.66 -0.13
C LYS A 81 0.47 2.13 -0.47
N ARG A 82 -0.56 2.98 -0.41
CA ARG A 82 -1.98 2.56 -0.44
C ARG A 82 -2.36 1.75 -1.67
N TYR A 83 -1.93 2.16 -2.85
CA TYR A 83 -2.26 1.44 -4.09
C TYR A 83 -1.75 0.00 -4.04
N PHE A 84 -0.50 -0.19 -3.64
CA PHE A 84 0.12 -1.52 -3.55
C PHE A 84 -0.54 -2.40 -2.49
N ASP A 85 -0.94 -1.83 -1.35
CA ASP A 85 -1.67 -2.56 -0.32
C ASP A 85 -3.01 -3.08 -0.83
N LEU A 86 -3.75 -2.25 -1.57
CA LEU A 86 -5.03 -2.63 -2.16
C LEU A 86 -4.87 -3.72 -3.24
N VAL A 87 -3.91 -3.52 -4.15
CA VAL A 87 -3.69 -4.44 -5.28
C VAL A 87 -3.19 -5.80 -4.80
N ARG A 88 -2.27 -5.86 -3.82
CA ARG A 88 -1.80 -7.15 -3.29
C ARG A 88 -2.86 -7.88 -2.46
N ALA A 89 -3.81 -7.15 -1.86
CA ALA A 89 -4.94 -7.76 -1.15
C ALA A 89 -6.07 -8.22 -2.09
N GLU A 90 -6.06 -7.77 -3.35
CA GLU A 90 -7.04 -8.17 -4.35
C GLU A 90 -6.87 -9.65 -4.74
N GLY A 91 -7.96 -10.39 -4.76
CA GLY A 91 -7.95 -11.82 -5.12
C GLY A 91 -7.41 -12.76 -4.04
N ILE A 92 -7.00 -12.26 -2.89
CA ILE A 92 -6.68 -13.11 -1.74
C ILE A 92 -7.98 -13.45 -1.02
N SER A 93 -8.22 -14.74 -0.78
CA SER A 93 -9.41 -15.21 -0.06
C SER A 93 -9.47 -14.65 1.37
N GLY A 94 -10.67 -14.42 1.86
CA GLY A 94 -10.91 -13.93 3.22
C GLY A 94 -11.43 -12.48 3.27
N ALA A 95 -11.52 -11.94 4.46
CA ALA A 95 -12.11 -10.62 4.71
C ALA A 95 -11.38 -9.47 3.99
N ALA A 96 -10.09 -9.64 3.74
CA ALA A 96 -9.27 -8.64 3.05
C ALA A 96 -9.27 -8.77 1.52
N SER A 97 -10.08 -9.66 0.94
CA SER A 97 -10.19 -9.81 -0.52
C SER A 97 -10.94 -8.63 -1.17
N ASN A 98 -10.77 -8.48 -2.48
CA ASN A 98 -11.48 -7.47 -3.29
C ASN A 98 -11.25 -6.02 -2.86
N LYS A 99 -10.14 -5.72 -2.20
CA LYS A 99 -9.87 -4.37 -1.68
C LYS A 99 -9.64 -3.34 -2.78
N ALA A 100 -8.94 -3.71 -3.86
CA ALA A 100 -8.72 -2.82 -4.99
C ALA A 100 -10.03 -2.55 -5.73
N THR A 101 -10.82 -3.58 -6.02
CA THR A 101 -12.14 -3.44 -6.64
C THR A 101 -13.06 -2.53 -5.83
N THR A 102 -13.10 -2.71 -4.51
CA THR A 102 -13.96 -1.90 -3.64
C THR A 102 -13.51 -0.44 -3.55
N ALA A 103 -12.20 -0.19 -3.48
CA ALA A 103 -11.68 1.15 -3.20
C ALA A 103 -11.32 1.96 -4.46
N LEU A 104 -11.01 1.32 -5.58
CA LEU A 104 -10.48 1.98 -6.78
C LEU A 104 -11.48 2.05 -7.94
N VAL A 105 -12.53 1.23 -7.94
CA VAL A 105 -13.57 1.28 -8.97
C VAL A 105 -14.52 2.46 -8.78
N PRO A 106 -15.02 2.75 -7.57
CA PRO A 106 -15.96 3.85 -7.39
C PRO A 106 -15.34 5.21 -7.74
N ASP A 107 -16.01 5.97 -8.57
CA ASP A 107 -15.69 7.36 -8.86
C ASP A 107 -16.93 8.23 -8.62
N GLU A 108 -17.08 8.65 -7.39
CA GLU A 108 -18.22 9.46 -6.94
C GLU A 108 -18.36 10.80 -7.71
N TYR A 109 -17.24 11.30 -8.24
CA TYR A 109 -17.19 12.62 -8.87
C TYR A 109 -16.94 12.58 -10.39
N GLY A 110 -16.85 11.39 -11.00
CA GLY A 110 -16.64 11.26 -12.43
C GLY A 110 -15.27 11.72 -12.96
N TYR A 111 -14.29 11.91 -12.08
CA TYR A 111 -12.93 12.35 -12.48
C TYR A 111 -12.07 11.25 -13.08
N ARG A 112 -12.41 10.00 -12.81
CA ARG A 112 -11.66 8.85 -13.31
C ARG A 112 -12.28 8.34 -14.60
N THR A 113 -11.60 8.57 -15.69
CA THR A 113 -12.00 8.02 -17.00
C THR A 113 -11.72 6.52 -17.13
N ASN A 114 -10.87 5.96 -16.27
CA ASN A 114 -10.48 4.56 -16.26
C ASN A 114 -10.62 3.97 -14.87
N SER A 115 -11.71 3.23 -14.63
CA SER A 115 -11.87 2.44 -13.41
C SER A 115 -10.82 1.32 -13.33
N TRP A 116 -10.49 0.92 -12.10
CA TRP A 116 -9.58 -0.18 -11.87
C TRP A 116 -10.20 -1.52 -12.33
N THR A 117 -9.38 -2.35 -12.94
CA THR A 117 -9.71 -3.75 -13.29
C THR A 117 -8.59 -4.68 -12.86
N ALA A 118 -8.85 -5.97 -12.74
CA ALA A 118 -7.83 -6.95 -12.35
C ALA A 118 -6.61 -6.98 -13.31
N LYS A 119 -6.78 -6.58 -14.55
CA LYS A 119 -5.69 -6.44 -15.52
C LYS A 119 -4.70 -5.35 -15.12
N LYS A 120 -5.16 -4.30 -14.43
CA LYS A 120 -4.33 -3.18 -13.95
C LYS A 120 -3.50 -3.51 -12.71
N LYS A 121 -3.56 -4.75 -12.23
CA LYS A 121 -2.67 -5.24 -11.17
C LYS A 121 -1.19 -5.07 -11.52
N TYR A 122 -0.87 -5.22 -12.79
CA TYR A 122 0.49 -5.05 -13.30
C TYR A 122 0.60 -3.71 -14.03
N ILE A 123 1.65 -2.96 -13.70
CA ILE A 123 1.98 -1.72 -14.41
C ILE A 123 2.42 -2.11 -15.83
N PRO A 124 1.98 -1.39 -16.88
CA PRO A 124 2.42 -1.67 -18.24
C PRO A 124 3.93 -1.43 -18.40
N ILE A 125 4.56 -2.25 -19.25
CA ILE A 125 5.95 -2.02 -19.66
C ILE A 125 5.98 -0.73 -20.49
N ALA A 126 6.94 0.14 -20.21
CA ALA A 126 7.10 1.38 -20.97
C ALA A 126 7.34 1.08 -22.45
N GLN A 127 6.77 1.90 -23.36
CA GLN A 127 6.89 1.66 -24.81
C GLN A 127 8.36 1.63 -25.27
N GLY A 128 9.22 2.50 -24.72
CA GLY A 128 10.64 2.52 -25.06
C GLY A 128 11.38 1.23 -24.75
N GLU A 129 10.97 0.50 -23.70
CA GLU A 129 11.54 -0.81 -23.37
C GLU A 129 11.08 -1.88 -24.37
N LEU A 130 9.80 -1.86 -24.73
CA LEU A 130 9.26 -2.77 -25.75
C LEU A 130 9.90 -2.55 -27.11
N ASP A 131 10.19 -1.30 -27.47
CA ASP A 131 10.83 -0.95 -28.75
C ASP A 131 12.32 -1.36 -28.76
N SER A 132 12.95 -1.45 -27.58
CA SER A 132 14.37 -1.78 -27.43
C SER A 132 14.62 -3.28 -27.40
N ASP A 133 13.65 -4.08 -26.98
CA ASP A 133 13.80 -5.55 -26.90
C ASP A 133 12.59 -6.27 -27.52
N PRO A 134 12.76 -6.86 -28.74
CA PRO A 134 11.68 -7.58 -29.42
C PRO A 134 11.16 -8.82 -28.67
N ALA A 135 11.90 -9.31 -27.68
CA ALA A 135 11.47 -10.45 -26.86
C ALA A 135 10.47 -10.04 -25.77
N LEU A 136 10.36 -8.74 -25.46
CA LEU A 136 9.40 -8.25 -24.48
C LEU A 136 7.98 -8.22 -25.04
N VAL A 137 7.07 -8.81 -24.31
CA VAL A 137 5.63 -8.79 -24.64
C VAL A 137 4.88 -8.00 -23.59
N GLN A 138 4.05 -7.07 -24.04
CA GLN A 138 3.22 -6.27 -23.14
C GLN A 138 2.28 -7.16 -22.34
N ASN A 139 2.17 -6.88 -21.03
CA ASN A 139 1.20 -7.55 -20.19
C ASN A 139 -0.24 -7.14 -20.56
N ALA A 140 -1.23 -7.90 -20.10
CA ALA A 140 -2.65 -7.67 -20.37
C ALA A 140 -3.20 -6.48 -19.56
N TYR A 141 -2.65 -5.29 -19.74
CA TYR A 141 -2.99 -4.08 -18.99
C TYR A 141 -4.35 -3.47 -19.40
N LYS A 142 -4.74 -3.57 -20.66
CA LYS A 142 -6.01 -3.04 -21.20
C LYS A 142 -7.16 -4.01 -21.10
#